data_90a81c0fece354eb43fbb3d35cf1b55b
#
_entry.id   90a81c0fece354eb43fbb3d35cf1b55b
#
_cell.length_a   1.000
_cell.length_b   1.000
_cell.length_c   1.000
_cell.angle_alpha   90.00
_cell.angle_beta   90.00
_cell.angle_gamma   90.00
#
_symmetry.space_group_name_H-M   'P 1'
#
loop_
_entity.id
_entity.type
_entity.pdbx_description
1 polymer ?
#
loop_
_entity_poly.entity_id
_entity_poly.type
_entity_poly.pdbx_seq_one_letter_code
_entity_poly.pdbx_strand_id
1 'polypeptide(L)'
;MTPVRWAWSTPMQPGAIALVTLQGAPAGIDALLAGCCRRVPIVGATARCSFSDGLGTFDDGVAVRTAPDSAMLMPHGGVRIAQRLQSWLRSHGAIEDRLDDPALFPECSDPHAAAAARMAGRCASRRALALLRDHADRVARSGPPTAGDRARAQRLRVLITPPTVVIAGASNVGKSTLTNALARRTVSVTDDAAGTTRDPVPVRLDLDGVTVDWIDLPGLLEAPSGIDASAASIASRLAASARVMILATAPGRGWPEIAPTDGTVLVRVLLQADRPEAATCIERRQALVACSARQATGLDDLALAVRRALVSDDDLKDPRAWAFDADQSPIVE
;
A
#
# COMPACT_ATOMS: atom_id res chain seq x y z
N MET A 1 25.58 -29.64 -10.96
CA MET A 1 25.31 -28.32 -11.55
C MET A 1 24.66 -27.46 -10.45
N THR A 2 25.10 -26.23 -10.28
CA THR A 2 24.47 -25.33 -9.31
C THR A 2 23.02 -25.08 -9.75
N PRO A 3 22.01 -25.23 -8.89
CA PRO A 3 20.63 -25.06 -9.24
C PRO A 3 20.33 -23.61 -9.65
N VAL A 4 19.34 -23.42 -10.52
CA VAL A 4 18.82 -22.08 -10.82
C VAL A 4 18.12 -21.56 -9.58
N ARG A 5 18.47 -20.35 -9.14
CA ARG A 5 17.80 -19.63 -8.08
C ARG A 5 16.73 -18.73 -8.68
N TRP A 6 15.64 -18.52 -7.94
CA TRP A 6 14.60 -17.61 -8.38
C TRP A 6 14.01 -16.82 -7.21
N ALA A 7 13.54 -15.62 -7.52
CA ALA A 7 12.81 -14.76 -6.57
C ALA A 7 11.72 -13.95 -7.28
N TRP A 8 10.73 -13.54 -6.52
CA TRP A 8 9.72 -12.59 -7.00
C TRP A 8 10.30 -11.17 -7.02
N SER A 9 10.25 -10.52 -8.17
CA SER A 9 10.58 -9.09 -8.30
C SER A 9 9.36 -8.20 -8.01
N THR A 10 8.14 -8.72 -8.16
CA THR A 10 6.90 -8.08 -7.75
C THR A 10 6.35 -8.73 -6.48
N PRO A 11 5.59 -8.00 -5.64
CA PRO A 11 4.88 -8.59 -4.49
C PRO A 11 3.91 -9.69 -4.95
N MET A 12 3.75 -10.73 -4.12
CA MET A 12 2.76 -11.79 -4.31
C MET A 12 1.35 -11.31 -3.93
N GLN A 13 0.79 -10.42 -4.72
CA GLN A 13 -0.57 -9.92 -4.56
C GLN A 13 -1.26 -9.87 -5.93
N PRO A 14 -2.60 -9.85 -5.99
CA PRO A 14 -3.30 -9.75 -7.25
C PRO A 14 -2.81 -8.54 -8.07
N GLY A 15 -2.52 -8.77 -9.34
CA GLY A 15 -2.02 -7.76 -10.26
C GLY A 15 -2.19 -8.23 -11.71
N ALA A 16 -1.91 -7.37 -12.68
CA ALA A 16 -2.03 -7.74 -14.09
C ALA A 16 -0.91 -8.73 -14.50
N ILE A 17 0.31 -8.45 -14.08
CA ILE A 17 1.51 -9.23 -14.42
C ILE A 17 2.35 -9.41 -13.15
N ALA A 18 2.87 -10.61 -12.94
CA ALA A 18 3.90 -10.88 -11.93
C ALA A 18 5.28 -10.98 -12.60
N LEU A 19 6.33 -10.66 -11.86
CA LEU A 19 7.71 -10.76 -12.32
C LEU A 19 8.48 -11.74 -11.44
N VAL A 20 9.10 -12.73 -12.07
CA VAL A 20 9.99 -13.70 -11.42
C VAL A 20 11.37 -13.61 -12.07
N THR A 21 12.39 -13.29 -11.29
CA THR A 21 13.77 -13.30 -11.75
C THR A 21 14.41 -14.66 -11.50
N LEU A 22 15.13 -15.14 -12.49
CA LEU A 22 15.91 -16.37 -12.49
C LEU A 22 17.39 -16.02 -12.55
N GLN A 23 18.21 -16.68 -11.74
CA GLN A 23 19.66 -16.55 -11.75
C GLN A 23 20.35 -17.90 -11.58
N GLY A 24 21.36 -18.21 -12.42
CA GLY A 24 22.08 -19.47 -12.35
C GLY A 24 23.03 -19.69 -13.51
N ALA A 25 23.66 -20.85 -13.58
CA ALA A 25 24.50 -21.17 -14.73
C ALA A 25 23.72 -21.07 -16.03
N PRO A 26 24.34 -20.57 -17.16
CA PRO A 26 23.66 -20.38 -18.44
C PRO A 26 22.90 -21.62 -18.93
N ALA A 27 23.52 -22.82 -18.85
CA ALA A 27 22.87 -24.08 -19.23
C ALA A 27 21.64 -24.41 -18.37
N GLY A 28 21.64 -24.05 -17.08
CA GLY A 28 20.47 -24.24 -16.20
C GLY A 28 19.31 -23.32 -16.57
N ILE A 29 19.62 -22.04 -16.86
CA ILE A 29 18.62 -21.09 -17.35
C ILE A 29 18.04 -21.55 -18.70
N ASP A 30 18.89 -22.01 -19.64
CA ASP A 30 18.46 -22.54 -20.95
C ASP A 30 17.52 -23.73 -20.78
N ALA A 31 17.87 -24.68 -19.91
CA ALA A 31 17.05 -25.87 -19.64
C ALA A 31 15.66 -25.46 -19.06
N LEU A 32 15.63 -24.51 -18.12
CA LEU A 32 14.39 -24.04 -17.53
C LEU A 32 13.53 -23.29 -18.54
N LEU A 33 14.11 -22.39 -19.34
CA LEU A 33 13.41 -21.68 -20.41
C LEU A 33 12.89 -22.63 -21.50
N ALA A 34 13.62 -23.68 -21.84
CA ALA A 34 13.18 -24.71 -22.78
C ALA A 34 11.94 -25.47 -22.27
N GLY A 35 11.73 -25.54 -20.94
CA GLY A 35 10.55 -26.13 -20.31
C GLY A 35 9.26 -25.31 -20.50
N CYS A 36 9.36 -24.01 -20.83
CA CYS A 36 8.18 -23.15 -21.00
C CYS A 36 8.18 -22.37 -22.33
N CYS A 37 9.30 -22.20 -23.00
CA CYS A 37 9.39 -21.46 -24.25
C CYS A 37 9.53 -22.42 -25.44
N ARG A 38 8.76 -22.17 -26.50
CA ARG A 38 8.91 -22.91 -27.75
C ARG A 38 10.31 -22.75 -28.38
N ARG A 39 10.91 -21.58 -28.16
CA ARG A 39 12.30 -21.25 -28.53
C ARG A 39 12.93 -20.44 -27.42
N VAL A 40 14.06 -20.89 -26.90
CA VAL A 40 14.82 -20.18 -25.88
C VAL A 40 15.28 -18.82 -26.41
N PRO A 41 14.96 -17.70 -25.75
CA PRO A 41 15.38 -16.39 -26.21
C PRO A 41 16.91 -16.19 -26.04
N ILE A 42 17.53 -15.52 -26.99
CA ILE A 42 18.89 -15.03 -26.83
C ILE A 42 18.94 -13.85 -25.87
N VAL A 43 20.12 -13.51 -25.35
CA VAL A 43 20.28 -12.35 -24.46
C VAL A 43 19.76 -11.07 -25.12
N GLY A 44 18.97 -10.30 -24.37
CA GLY A 44 18.31 -9.08 -24.83
C GLY A 44 16.99 -9.32 -25.60
N ALA A 45 16.60 -10.58 -25.81
CA ALA A 45 15.36 -10.92 -26.51
C ALA A 45 14.25 -11.44 -25.57
N THR A 46 13.02 -11.38 -26.08
CA THR A 46 11.82 -11.91 -25.45
C THR A 46 11.31 -13.14 -26.19
N ALA A 47 10.63 -14.04 -25.50
CA ALA A 47 9.89 -15.14 -26.08
C ALA A 47 8.56 -15.33 -25.37
N ARG A 48 7.54 -15.75 -26.11
CA ARG A 48 6.30 -16.23 -25.50
C ARG A 48 6.59 -17.55 -24.76
N CYS A 49 6.11 -17.66 -23.55
CA CYS A 49 6.18 -18.86 -22.76
C CYS A 49 4.77 -19.35 -22.39
N SER A 50 4.66 -20.66 -22.14
CA SER A 50 3.44 -21.31 -21.71
C SER A 50 3.78 -22.26 -20.58
N PHE A 51 3.14 -22.10 -19.44
CA PHE A 51 3.43 -22.87 -18.24
C PHE A 51 2.41 -24.01 -18.10
N SER A 52 2.93 -25.23 -18.02
CA SER A 52 2.11 -26.43 -17.91
C SER A 52 2.61 -27.33 -16.78
N ASP A 53 1.68 -27.99 -16.11
CA ASP A 53 1.95 -29.01 -15.09
C ASP A 53 1.15 -30.29 -15.40
N GLY A 54 1.14 -31.23 -14.49
CA GLY A 54 0.39 -32.51 -14.67
C GLY A 54 -1.13 -32.36 -14.89
N LEU A 55 -1.67 -31.15 -14.68
CA LEU A 55 -3.08 -30.82 -14.90
C LEU A 55 -3.34 -30.06 -16.22
N GLY A 56 -2.28 -29.78 -16.99
CA GLY A 56 -2.33 -29.04 -18.25
C GLY A 56 -1.77 -27.63 -18.15
N THR A 57 -1.95 -26.85 -19.23
CA THR A 57 -1.49 -25.45 -19.29
C THR A 57 -2.29 -24.61 -18.30
N PHE A 58 -1.58 -23.86 -17.45
CA PHE A 58 -2.22 -23.03 -16.43
C PHE A 58 -2.03 -21.53 -16.65
N ASP A 59 -1.03 -21.14 -17.46
CA ASP A 59 -0.82 -19.75 -17.82
C ASP A 59 0.05 -19.62 -19.08
N ASP A 60 -0.10 -18.48 -19.75
CA ASP A 60 0.78 -18.00 -20.81
C ASP A 60 1.45 -16.71 -20.32
N GLY A 61 2.66 -16.44 -20.81
CA GLY A 61 3.38 -15.25 -20.41
C GLY A 61 4.51 -14.90 -21.38
N VAL A 62 5.42 -14.07 -20.89
CA VAL A 62 6.64 -13.66 -21.61
C VAL A 62 7.85 -14.05 -20.78
N ALA A 63 8.87 -14.58 -21.44
CA ALA A 63 10.21 -14.76 -20.89
C ALA A 63 11.16 -13.75 -21.54
N VAL A 64 12.03 -13.16 -20.73
CA VAL A 64 13.08 -12.22 -21.17
C VAL A 64 14.42 -12.78 -20.74
N ARG A 65 15.37 -12.92 -21.67
CA ARG A 65 16.75 -13.24 -21.31
C ARG A 65 17.52 -11.96 -21.06
N THR A 66 17.79 -11.64 -19.80
CA THR A 66 18.43 -10.37 -19.41
C THR A 66 19.94 -10.44 -19.48
N ALA A 67 20.53 -11.61 -19.16
CA ALA A 67 21.96 -11.89 -19.25
C ALA A 67 22.19 -13.38 -19.54
N PRO A 68 23.43 -13.82 -19.83
CA PRO A 68 23.72 -15.26 -20.06
C PRO A 68 23.28 -16.13 -18.86
N ASP A 69 23.38 -15.62 -17.64
CA ASP A 69 23.11 -16.27 -16.36
C ASP A 69 21.82 -15.78 -15.69
N SER A 70 21.00 -14.97 -16.38
CA SER A 70 19.79 -14.37 -15.83
C SER A 70 18.66 -14.29 -16.84
N ALA A 71 17.43 -14.52 -16.36
CA ALA A 71 16.19 -14.34 -17.13
C ALA A 71 15.04 -13.88 -16.23
N MET A 72 13.99 -13.33 -16.82
CA MET A 72 12.75 -12.97 -16.15
C MET A 72 11.57 -13.70 -16.79
N LEU A 73 10.68 -14.21 -15.96
CA LEU A 73 9.38 -14.75 -16.37
C LEU A 73 8.28 -13.75 -15.97
N MET A 74 7.36 -13.49 -16.87
CA MET A 74 6.26 -12.56 -16.73
C MET A 74 4.92 -13.28 -16.92
N PRO A 75 4.44 -14.08 -15.95
CA PRO A 75 3.10 -14.66 -15.96
C PRO A 75 2.04 -13.61 -15.60
N HIS A 76 0.78 -13.95 -15.74
CA HIS A 76 -0.31 -13.13 -15.17
C HIS A 76 -0.25 -13.13 -13.64
N GLY A 77 -0.63 -11.99 -13.03
CA GLY A 77 -0.49 -11.73 -11.59
C GLY A 77 -1.64 -12.26 -10.74
N GLY A 78 -1.98 -13.53 -10.87
CA GLY A 78 -3.00 -14.19 -10.04
C GLY A 78 -2.38 -15.06 -8.93
N VAL A 79 -2.96 -15.07 -7.72
CA VAL A 79 -2.43 -15.86 -6.58
C VAL A 79 -2.32 -17.35 -6.93
N ARG A 80 -3.32 -17.91 -7.60
CA ARG A 80 -3.29 -19.33 -8.04
C ARG A 80 -2.22 -19.59 -9.10
N ILE A 81 -2.03 -18.66 -10.03
CA ILE A 81 -0.98 -18.74 -11.04
C ILE A 81 0.39 -18.73 -10.36
N ALA A 82 0.61 -17.80 -9.42
CA ALA A 82 1.83 -17.71 -8.65
C ALA A 82 2.13 -19.01 -7.89
N GLN A 83 1.15 -19.61 -7.21
CA GLN A 83 1.31 -20.88 -6.51
C GLN A 83 1.68 -22.03 -7.44
N ARG A 84 1.02 -22.14 -8.61
CA ARG A 84 1.33 -23.17 -9.61
C ARG A 84 2.71 -22.94 -10.25
N LEU A 85 3.07 -21.68 -10.51
CA LEU A 85 4.40 -21.35 -11.04
C LEU A 85 5.51 -21.71 -10.04
N GLN A 86 5.33 -21.44 -8.75
CA GLN A 86 6.28 -21.88 -7.72
C GLN A 86 6.47 -23.39 -7.72
N SER A 87 5.36 -24.15 -7.81
CA SER A 87 5.43 -25.62 -7.88
C SER A 87 6.12 -26.08 -9.16
N TRP A 88 5.86 -25.42 -10.28
CA TRP A 88 6.48 -25.69 -11.57
C TRP A 88 8.01 -25.42 -11.52
N LEU A 89 8.44 -24.29 -10.98
CA LEU A 89 9.85 -23.94 -10.80
C LEU A 89 10.58 -25.00 -9.96
N ARG A 90 10.00 -25.40 -8.82
CA ARG A 90 10.55 -26.43 -7.95
C ARG A 90 10.65 -27.80 -8.66
N SER A 91 9.64 -28.19 -9.43
CA SER A 91 9.65 -29.46 -10.18
C SER A 91 10.73 -29.49 -11.29
N HIS A 92 11.16 -28.31 -11.77
CA HIS A 92 12.26 -28.16 -12.72
C HIS A 92 13.63 -27.95 -12.02
N GLY A 93 13.72 -28.21 -10.70
CA GLY A 93 14.96 -28.16 -9.95
C GLY A 93 15.43 -26.74 -9.59
N ALA A 94 14.59 -25.72 -9.79
CA ALA A 94 14.91 -24.38 -9.37
C ALA A 94 14.60 -24.16 -7.89
N ILE A 95 15.44 -23.40 -7.20
CA ILE A 95 15.35 -23.14 -5.75
C ILE A 95 14.91 -21.70 -5.52
N GLU A 96 13.92 -21.51 -4.67
CA GLU A 96 13.54 -20.20 -4.17
C GLU A 96 14.65 -19.67 -3.26
N ASP A 97 15.17 -18.50 -3.58
CA ASP A 97 16.26 -17.89 -2.84
C ASP A 97 16.09 -16.37 -2.82
N ARG A 98 16.71 -15.75 -1.83
CA ARG A 98 16.77 -14.29 -1.78
C ARG A 98 17.86 -13.81 -2.73
N LEU A 99 17.45 -13.28 -3.88
CA LEU A 99 18.34 -12.58 -4.78
C LEU A 99 18.59 -11.16 -4.28
N ASP A 100 19.78 -10.62 -4.50
CA ASP A 100 20.09 -9.23 -4.20
C ASP A 100 19.35 -8.26 -5.15
N ASP A 101 19.17 -7.04 -4.73
CA ASP A 101 18.39 -6.06 -5.50
C ASP A 101 18.96 -5.80 -6.91
N PRO A 102 20.29 -5.73 -7.16
CA PRO A 102 20.84 -5.61 -8.51
C PRO A 102 20.49 -6.79 -9.42
N ALA A 103 20.36 -8.00 -8.89
CA ALA A 103 19.93 -9.15 -9.69
C ALA A 103 18.42 -9.10 -10.00
N LEU A 104 17.59 -8.58 -9.07
CA LEU A 104 16.15 -8.42 -9.27
C LEU A 104 15.81 -7.27 -10.22
N PHE A 105 16.64 -6.23 -10.25
CA PHE A 105 16.43 -4.99 -11.01
C PHE A 105 17.67 -4.67 -11.86
N PRO A 106 17.94 -5.49 -12.90
CA PRO A 106 19.15 -5.36 -13.72
C PRO A 106 19.23 -4.05 -14.52
N GLU A 107 18.11 -3.32 -14.65
CA GLU A 107 18.07 -1.98 -15.23
C GLU A 107 18.64 -0.89 -14.32
N CYS A 108 18.82 -1.20 -13.03
CA CYS A 108 19.39 -0.27 -12.05
C CYS A 108 20.90 -0.51 -11.94
N SER A 109 21.70 0.47 -12.32
CA SER A 109 23.18 0.41 -12.20
C SER A 109 23.68 0.66 -10.77
N ASP A 110 22.84 1.25 -9.92
CA ASP A 110 23.15 1.63 -8.54
C ASP A 110 22.35 0.72 -7.57
N PRO A 111 23.00 0.07 -6.58
CA PRO A 111 22.34 -0.77 -5.59
C PRO A 111 21.25 -0.04 -4.79
N HIS A 112 21.40 1.26 -4.52
CA HIS A 112 20.40 2.05 -3.82
C HIS A 112 19.18 2.33 -4.71
N ALA A 113 19.39 2.50 -6.02
CA ALA A 113 18.30 2.58 -7.00
C ALA A 113 17.53 1.26 -7.08
N ALA A 114 18.23 0.13 -7.09
CA ALA A 114 17.61 -1.21 -7.11
C ALA A 114 16.79 -1.47 -5.83
N ALA A 115 17.33 -1.13 -4.65
CA ALA A 115 16.60 -1.22 -3.38
C ALA A 115 15.35 -0.34 -3.38
N ALA A 116 15.44 0.88 -3.91
CA ALA A 116 14.29 1.79 -4.05
C ALA A 116 13.25 1.25 -5.04
N ALA A 117 13.65 0.66 -6.16
CA ALA A 117 12.76 0.02 -7.13
C ALA A 117 11.99 -1.16 -6.50
N ARG A 118 12.70 -2.02 -5.74
CA ARG A 118 12.07 -3.10 -4.96
C ARG A 118 11.02 -2.57 -3.99
N MET A 119 11.34 -1.50 -3.25
CA MET A 119 10.41 -0.89 -2.30
C MET A 119 9.23 -0.21 -3.00
N ALA A 120 9.44 0.42 -4.15
CA ALA A 120 8.39 1.08 -4.93
C ALA A 120 7.26 0.11 -5.31
N GLY A 121 7.58 -1.13 -5.67
CA GLY A 121 6.60 -2.19 -5.94
C GLY A 121 5.77 -2.61 -4.72
N ARG A 122 6.17 -2.24 -3.51
CA ARG A 122 5.51 -2.59 -2.24
C ARG A 122 4.77 -1.42 -1.60
N CYS A 123 5.03 -0.21 -2.04
CA CYS A 123 4.43 0.99 -1.47
C CYS A 123 2.99 1.17 -1.91
N ALA A 124 2.12 1.43 -0.95
CA ALA A 124 0.73 1.73 -1.23
C ALA A 124 0.51 3.20 -1.66
N SER A 125 1.37 4.12 -1.25
CA SER A 125 1.16 5.56 -1.35
C SER A 125 1.98 6.21 -2.46
N ARG A 126 1.36 7.08 -3.27
CA ARG A 126 2.06 7.83 -4.34
C ARG A 126 3.20 8.73 -3.81
N ARG A 127 3.08 9.25 -2.59
CA ARG A 127 4.15 10.05 -1.98
C ARG A 127 5.40 9.21 -1.69
N ALA A 128 5.27 7.91 -1.41
CA ALA A 128 6.40 7.02 -1.31
C ALA A 128 7.20 6.97 -2.61
N LEU A 129 6.51 6.85 -3.75
CA LEU A 129 7.16 6.77 -5.06
C LEU A 129 8.01 8.01 -5.35
N ALA A 130 7.54 9.21 -4.95
CA ALA A 130 8.31 10.45 -5.11
C ALA A 130 9.62 10.44 -4.28
N LEU A 131 9.59 9.88 -3.05
CA LEU A 131 10.78 9.76 -2.21
C LEU A 131 11.75 8.70 -2.73
N LEU A 132 11.22 7.58 -3.25
CA LEU A 132 12.01 6.45 -3.74
C LEU A 132 12.65 6.73 -5.09
N ARG A 133 11.97 7.43 -6.00
CA ARG A 133 12.51 7.81 -7.31
C ARG A 133 13.84 8.54 -7.19
N ASP A 134 13.95 9.45 -6.22
CA ASP A 134 15.13 10.30 -6.02
C ASP A 134 16.09 9.71 -4.97
N HIS A 135 15.89 8.44 -4.55
CA HIS A 135 16.60 7.86 -3.40
C HIS A 135 18.11 7.73 -3.64
N ALA A 136 18.53 7.21 -4.78
CA ALA A 136 19.96 7.07 -5.13
C ALA A 136 20.66 8.44 -5.15
N ASP A 137 20.02 9.45 -5.73
CA ASP A 137 20.55 10.83 -5.74
C ASP A 137 20.64 11.43 -4.33
N ARG A 138 19.72 11.09 -3.44
CA ARG A 138 19.75 11.50 -2.03
C ARG A 138 20.89 10.82 -1.30
N VAL A 139 21.11 9.52 -1.53
CA VAL A 139 22.26 8.80 -0.96
C VAL A 139 23.57 9.38 -1.46
N ALA A 140 23.69 9.68 -2.75
CA ALA A 140 24.89 10.29 -3.31
C ALA A 140 25.21 11.65 -2.69
N ARG A 141 24.19 12.45 -2.35
CA ARG A 141 24.36 13.80 -1.77
C ARG A 141 24.57 13.83 -0.26
N SER A 142 23.89 12.97 0.49
CA SER A 142 23.84 13.01 1.96
C SER A 142 24.38 11.76 2.66
N GLY A 143 24.88 10.80 1.88
CA GLY A 143 25.27 9.47 2.38
C GLY A 143 24.10 8.53 2.59
N PRO A 144 24.38 7.23 2.84
CA PRO A 144 23.37 6.23 3.14
C PRO A 144 22.68 6.55 4.48
N PRO A 145 21.42 6.07 4.67
CA PRO A 145 20.71 6.25 5.93
C PRO A 145 21.46 5.65 7.11
N THR A 146 21.39 6.36 8.22
CA THR A 146 22.07 6.00 9.49
C THR A 146 21.07 5.54 10.56
N ALA A 147 21.58 5.04 11.70
CA ALA A 147 20.77 4.74 12.85
C ALA A 147 19.93 5.96 13.35
N GLY A 148 20.45 7.19 13.16
CA GLY A 148 19.73 8.43 13.51
C GLY A 148 18.48 8.69 12.65
N ASP A 149 18.35 8.05 11.49
CA ASP A 149 17.23 8.23 10.58
C ASP A 149 16.04 7.28 10.88
N ARG A 150 16.18 6.37 11.86
CA ARG A 150 15.16 5.38 12.24
C ARG A 150 13.83 6.02 12.64
N ALA A 151 13.85 7.08 13.44
CA ALA A 151 12.63 7.73 13.92
C ALA A 151 11.83 8.31 12.74
N ARG A 152 12.50 8.95 11.78
CA ARG A 152 11.88 9.43 10.54
C ARG A 152 11.38 8.26 9.69
N ALA A 153 12.17 7.19 9.54
CA ALA A 153 11.78 5.99 8.80
C ALA A 153 10.50 5.38 9.37
N GLN A 154 10.36 5.32 10.69
CA GLN A 154 9.17 4.81 11.37
C GLN A 154 7.93 5.69 11.12
N ARG A 155 8.07 7.02 11.11
CA ARG A 155 6.97 7.92 10.74
C ARG A 155 6.56 7.76 9.27
N LEU A 156 7.52 7.55 8.37
CA LEU A 156 7.29 7.34 6.94
C LEU A 156 6.71 5.95 6.58
N ARG A 157 6.63 4.99 7.53
CA ARG A 157 6.04 3.65 7.28
C ARG A 157 4.60 3.71 6.79
N VAL A 158 3.85 4.73 7.15
CA VAL A 158 2.47 4.95 6.66
C VAL A 158 2.39 5.10 5.13
N LEU A 159 3.51 5.40 4.48
CA LEU A 159 3.60 5.48 3.02
C LEU A 159 3.75 4.09 2.37
N ILE A 160 4.27 3.10 3.11
CA ILE A 160 4.44 1.71 2.64
C ILE A 160 3.16 0.92 2.91
N THR A 161 2.70 0.95 4.16
CA THR A 161 1.50 0.21 4.62
C THR A 161 0.41 1.20 4.96
N PRO A 162 -0.77 1.08 4.35
CA PRO A 162 -1.88 1.99 4.63
C PRO A 162 -2.23 2.01 6.12
N PRO A 163 -2.25 3.18 6.77
CA PRO A 163 -2.70 3.31 8.13
C PRO A 163 -4.23 3.29 8.20
N THR A 164 -4.78 2.81 9.31
CA THR A 164 -6.21 2.88 9.60
C THR A 164 -6.60 4.32 9.97
N VAL A 165 -7.61 4.85 9.28
CA VAL A 165 -8.28 6.11 9.58
C VAL A 165 -9.75 5.83 9.87
N VAL A 166 -10.22 6.25 11.02
CA VAL A 166 -11.58 6.00 11.47
C VAL A 166 -12.36 7.31 11.49
N ILE A 167 -13.60 7.31 10.98
CA ILE A 167 -14.53 8.42 11.15
C ILE A 167 -15.63 8.05 12.15
N ALA A 168 -15.83 8.91 13.14
CA ALA A 168 -16.81 8.75 14.21
C ALA A 168 -17.65 10.04 14.36
N GLY A 169 -18.91 9.88 14.71
CA GLY A 169 -19.86 10.98 14.90
C GLY A 169 -21.29 10.48 14.98
N ALA A 170 -22.20 11.32 15.41
CA ALA A 170 -23.61 10.99 15.55
C ALA A 170 -24.23 10.48 14.23
N SER A 171 -25.34 9.76 14.36
CA SER A 171 -26.12 9.31 13.20
C SER A 171 -26.59 10.52 12.38
N ASN A 172 -26.63 10.37 11.04
CA ASN A 172 -27.13 11.38 10.10
C ASN A 172 -26.35 12.70 10.02
N VAL A 173 -25.13 12.80 10.58
CA VAL A 173 -24.26 13.97 10.35
C VAL A 173 -23.64 14.00 8.96
N GLY A 174 -23.68 12.89 8.21
CA GLY A 174 -23.19 12.82 6.82
C GLY A 174 -21.89 12.04 6.62
N LYS A 175 -21.47 11.18 7.57
CA LYS A 175 -20.24 10.37 7.49
C LYS A 175 -20.17 9.52 6.23
N SER A 176 -21.18 8.69 5.96
CA SER A 176 -21.20 7.81 4.79
C SER A 176 -21.31 8.59 3.48
N THR A 177 -21.97 9.76 3.49
CA THR A 177 -21.98 10.67 2.33
C THR A 177 -20.60 11.21 2.04
N LEU A 178 -19.84 11.58 3.09
CA LEU A 178 -18.44 12.00 2.96
C LEU A 178 -17.57 10.85 2.44
N THR A 179 -17.69 9.65 3.02
CA THR A 179 -16.95 8.45 2.58
C THR A 179 -17.17 8.20 1.09
N ASN A 180 -18.42 8.23 0.63
CA ASN A 180 -18.77 8.07 -0.78
C ASN A 180 -18.22 9.21 -1.67
N ALA A 181 -18.20 10.43 -1.19
CA ALA A 181 -17.65 11.58 -1.94
C ALA A 181 -16.13 11.45 -2.09
N LEU A 182 -15.42 11.03 -1.05
CA LEU A 182 -13.98 10.75 -1.10
C LEU A 182 -13.67 9.56 -2.01
N ALA A 183 -14.42 8.46 -1.90
CA ALA A 183 -14.22 7.25 -2.72
C ALA A 183 -14.38 7.52 -4.22
N ARG A 184 -15.36 8.34 -4.61
CA ARG A 184 -15.56 8.73 -6.02
C ARG A 184 -14.41 9.56 -6.60
N ARG A 185 -13.67 10.30 -5.79
CA ARG A 185 -12.47 11.04 -6.20
C ARG A 185 -11.24 10.15 -6.31
N THR A 186 -11.23 9.08 -5.53
CA THR A 186 -10.13 8.11 -5.45
C THR A 186 -10.45 6.94 -6.37
N VAL A 187 -10.48 7.14 -7.68
CA VAL A 187 -10.57 6.03 -8.64
C VAL A 187 -9.21 5.34 -8.67
N SER A 188 -8.98 4.46 -7.69
CA SER A 188 -7.96 3.45 -7.76
C SER A 188 -8.65 2.12 -8.03
N VAL A 189 -8.26 1.49 -9.12
CA VAL A 189 -8.67 0.14 -9.51
C VAL A 189 -8.10 -0.84 -8.47
N THR A 190 -8.87 -1.12 -7.41
CA THR A 190 -8.56 -2.26 -6.54
C THR A 190 -9.84 -2.72 -5.85
N ASP A 191 -10.25 -3.89 -6.28
CA ASP A 191 -11.08 -4.89 -5.62
C ASP A 191 -12.49 -4.53 -5.15
N ASP A 192 -13.46 -4.97 -5.95
CA ASP A 192 -14.76 -5.42 -5.51
C ASP A 192 -14.61 -6.64 -4.57
N ALA A 193 -14.27 -6.41 -3.33
CA ALA A 193 -14.46 -7.40 -2.28
C ALA A 193 -15.85 -7.20 -1.68
N ALA A 194 -16.86 -7.62 -2.39
CA ALA A 194 -18.19 -7.86 -1.83
C ALA A 194 -18.10 -9.04 -0.86
N GLY A 195 -17.83 -8.77 0.40
CA GLY A 195 -17.87 -9.74 1.49
C GLY A 195 -19.12 -9.54 2.31
N THR A 196 -19.99 -10.54 2.32
CA THR A 196 -21.17 -10.68 3.16
C THR A 196 -20.75 -11.06 4.59
N THR A 197 -20.17 -10.12 5.34
CA THR A 197 -19.93 -10.29 6.78
C THR A 197 -20.16 -8.97 7.51
N ARG A 198 -20.69 -9.04 8.75
CA ARG A 198 -21.05 -7.92 9.62
C ARG A 198 -19.87 -7.05 10.09
N ASP A 199 -18.66 -7.32 9.64
CA ASP A 199 -17.47 -6.53 9.97
C ASP A 199 -17.38 -5.31 9.04
N PRO A 200 -17.07 -4.11 9.55
CA PRO A 200 -16.88 -2.93 8.73
C PRO A 200 -15.67 -3.15 7.79
N VAL A 201 -15.96 -3.21 6.50
CA VAL A 201 -14.93 -3.36 5.47
C VAL A 201 -14.23 -2.02 5.26
N PRO A 202 -12.91 -1.93 5.39
CA PRO A 202 -12.17 -0.71 5.12
C PRO A 202 -12.28 -0.31 3.64
N VAL A 203 -12.54 0.96 3.38
CA VAL A 203 -12.48 1.54 2.04
C VAL A 203 -11.09 2.14 1.83
N ARG A 204 -10.38 1.70 0.79
CA ARG A 204 -9.07 2.25 0.48
C ARG A 204 -9.19 3.60 -0.22
N LEU A 205 -8.66 4.66 0.40
CA LEU A 205 -8.72 6.03 -0.11
C LEU A 205 -7.30 6.60 -0.28
N ASP A 206 -7.10 7.40 -1.34
CA ASP A 206 -5.92 8.25 -1.48
C ASP A 206 -6.25 9.65 -0.93
N LEU A 207 -5.60 10.03 0.16
CA LEU A 207 -5.74 11.34 0.79
C LEU A 207 -4.45 12.14 0.61
N ASP A 208 -4.45 13.06 -0.32
CA ASP A 208 -3.29 13.89 -0.69
C ASP A 208 -2.02 13.04 -0.94
N GLY A 209 -2.16 11.93 -1.68
CA GLY A 209 -1.08 11.03 -2.08
C GLY A 209 -0.65 10.03 -1.02
N VAL A 210 -1.33 9.95 0.13
CA VAL A 210 -1.20 8.89 1.13
C VAL A 210 -2.41 7.98 1.08
N THR A 211 -2.17 6.70 0.84
CA THR A 211 -3.22 5.68 0.84
C THR A 211 -3.55 5.28 2.27
N VAL A 212 -4.82 5.26 2.62
CA VAL A 212 -5.33 4.89 3.94
C VAL A 212 -6.40 3.81 3.85
N ASP A 213 -6.54 3.01 4.89
CA ASP A 213 -7.68 2.13 5.11
C ASP A 213 -8.72 2.89 5.94
N TRP A 214 -9.73 3.42 5.25
CA TRP A 214 -10.78 4.26 5.84
C TRP A 214 -11.92 3.41 6.35
N ILE A 215 -12.33 3.63 7.60
CA ILE A 215 -13.42 2.91 8.26
C ILE A 215 -14.49 3.90 8.75
N ASP A 216 -15.70 3.78 8.22
CA ASP A 216 -16.88 4.47 8.74
C ASP A 216 -17.42 3.65 9.93
N LEU A 217 -17.28 4.18 11.15
CA LEU A 217 -17.94 3.59 12.31
C LEU A 217 -19.40 4.07 12.32
N PRO A 218 -20.36 3.19 12.00
CA PRO A 218 -21.76 3.54 12.15
C PRO A 218 -22.02 3.94 13.58
N GLY A 219 -22.96 4.84 13.87
CA GLY A 219 -23.26 5.49 15.17
C GLY A 219 -23.26 4.65 16.47
N LEU A 220 -22.36 3.67 16.54
CA LEU A 220 -22.13 2.71 17.65
C LEU A 220 -21.72 3.38 18.98
N LEU A 221 -21.56 4.70 18.97
CA LEU A 221 -21.21 5.48 20.16
C LEU A 221 -22.42 6.06 20.89
N GLU A 222 -23.60 6.01 20.28
CA GLU A 222 -24.87 6.21 20.98
C GLU A 222 -25.28 4.81 21.45
N ALA A 223 -25.09 4.52 22.74
CA ALA A 223 -25.48 3.25 23.35
C ALA A 223 -26.94 2.90 23.00
N PRO A 224 -27.21 1.97 22.10
CA PRO A 224 -28.57 1.45 21.93
C PRO A 224 -28.69 0.31 22.92
N SER A 225 -29.67 0.43 23.78
CA SER A 225 -30.24 -0.72 24.48
C SER A 225 -30.53 -1.81 23.43
N GLY A 226 -29.65 -2.87 23.36
CA GLY A 226 -29.96 -4.11 22.64
C GLY A 226 -29.16 -4.46 21.38
N ILE A 227 -28.06 -3.77 21.05
CA ILE A 227 -27.21 -4.18 19.91
C ILE A 227 -25.95 -4.88 20.40
N ASP A 228 -25.70 -6.04 19.79
CA ASP A 228 -24.60 -6.98 19.97
C ASP A 228 -23.33 -6.40 20.60
N ALA A 229 -22.97 -6.86 21.78
CA ALA A 229 -21.69 -6.61 22.43
C ALA A 229 -20.50 -6.92 21.53
N SER A 230 -20.66 -7.77 20.52
CA SER A 230 -19.67 -8.09 19.48
C SER A 230 -19.37 -6.90 18.57
N ALA A 231 -20.40 -6.18 18.08
CA ALA A 231 -20.22 -5.03 17.20
C ALA A 231 -19.54 -3.85 17.92
N ALA A 232 -19.91 -3.60 19.18
CA ALA A 232 -19.27 -2.59 20.02
C ALA A 232 -17.80 -2.94 20.30
N SER A 233 -17.48 -4.22 20.52
CA SER A 233 -16.11 -4.70 20.72
C SER A 233 -15.26 -4.53 19.45
N ILE A 234 -15.80 -4.81 18.26
CA ILE A 234 -15.11 -4.63 16.98
C ILE A 234 -14.84 -3.14 16.75
N ALA A 235 -15.84 -2.27 16.95
CA ALA A 235 -15.67 -0.83 16.81
C ALA A 235 -14.62 -0.27 17.77
N SER A 236 -14.60 -0.73 19.01
CA SER A 236 -13.59 -0.34 20.00
C SER A 236 -12.18 -0.79 19.59
N ARG A 237 -12.01 -2.01 19.07
CA ARG A 237 -10.72 -2.49 18.56
C ARG A 237 -10.24 -1.71 17.33
N LEU A 238 -11.14 -1.39 16.41
CA LEU A 238 -10.82 -0.59 15.23
C LEU A 238 -10.45 0.84 15.61
N ALA A 239 -11.19 1.44 16.53
CA ALA A 239 -10.85 2.75 17.08
C ALA A 239 -9.48 2.74 17.78
N ALA A 240 -9.16 1.66 18.52
CA ALA A 240 -7.89 1.49 19.21
C ALA A 240 -6.70 1.30 18.23
N SER A 241 -6.93 0.76 17.03
CA SER A 241 -5.89 0.59 16.01
C SER A 241 -5.74 1.80 15.08
N ALA A 242 -6.63 2.80 15.21
CA ALA A 242 -6.66 3.96 14.34
C ALA A 242 -5.43 4.87 14.57
N ARG A 243 -4.72 5.20 13.49
CA ARG A 243 -3.66 6.21 13.52
C ARG A 243 -4.23 7.63 13.53
N VAL A 244 -5.36 7.83 12.86
CA VAL A 244 -6.12 9.08 12.86
C VAL A 244 -7.58 8.78 13.13
N MET A 245 -8.19 9.52 14.04
CA MET A 245 -9.62 9.49 14.29
C MET A 245 -10.23 10.84 13.89
N ILE A 246 -11.18 10.79 12.98
CA ILE A 246 -11.95 11.94 12.53
C ILE A 246 -13.20 12.04 13.38
N LEU A 247 -13.30 13.11 14.16
CA LEU A 247 -14.52 13.44 14.87
C LEU A 247 -15.39 14.31 13.96
N ALA A 248 -16.49 13.73 13.50
CA ALA A 248 -17.41 14.38 12.57
C ALA A 248 -18.66 14.87 13.27
N THR A 249 -19.04 16.12 13.02
CA THR A 249 -20.30 16.70 13.47
C THR A 249 -20.99 17.49 12.35
N ALA A 250 -22.20 17.97 12.63
CA ALA A 250 -22.97 18.89 11.76
C ALA A 250 -23.45 20.09 12.60
N PRO A 251 -23.86 21.21 11.99
CA PRO A 251 -24.34 22.38 12.72
C PRO A 251 -25.41 22.03 13.77
N GLY A 252 -25.18 22.44 15.01
CA GLY A 252 -26.08 22.24 16.15
C GLY A 252 -26.15 20.81 16.71
N ARG A 253 -25.19 19.92 16.31
CA ARG A 253 -25.19 18.52 16.79
C ARG A 253 -24.21 18.23 17.93
N GLY A 254 -23.33 19.18 18.27
CA GLY A 254 -22.27 18.96 19.23
C GLY A 254 -21.19 17.98 18.72
N TRP A 255 -20.10 17.84 19.48
CA TRP A 255 -19.04 16.91 19.17
C TRP A 255 -19.26 15.56 19.85
N PRO A 256 -18.90 14.45 19.20
CA PRO A 256 -18.95 13.15 19.87
C PRO A 256 -17.92 13.10 21.01
N GLU A 257 -18.34 12.56 22.16
CA GLU A 257 -17.48 12.34 23.33
C GLU A 257 -16.76 10.99 23.18
N ILE A 258 -15.64 11.00 22.50
CA ILE A 258 -14.81 9.81 22.28
C ILE A 258 -13.41 10.11 22.80
N ALA A 259 -12.92 9.28 23.70
CA ALA A 259 -11.54 9.30 24.13
C ALA A 259 -10.68 8.57 23.10
N PRO A 260 -9.65 9.24 22.52
CA PRO A 260 -8.70 8.56 21.67
C PRO A 260 -7.83 7.61 22.48
N THR A 261 -7.31 6.57 21.84
CA THR A 261 -6.23 5.76 22.40
C THR A 261 -4.89 6.48 22.27
N ASP A 262 -3.90 6.07 23.07
CA ASP A 262 -2.57 6.65 23.01
C ASP A 262 -1.96 6.56 21.61
N GLY A 263 -1.48 7.68 21.11
CA GLY A 263 -0.88 7.79 19.78
C GLY A 263 -1.86 8.03 18.63
N THR A 264 -3.17 8.08 18.88
CA THR A 264 -4.18 8.44 17.88
C THR A 264 -4.29 9.96 17.73
N VAL A 265 -4.16 10.47 16.50
CA VAL A 265 -4.34 11.90 16.21
C VAL A 265 -5.81 12.20 15.94
N LEU A 266 -6.35 13.21 16.62
CA LEU A 266 -7.74 13.65 16.42
C LEU A 266 -7.82 14.77 15.37
N VAL A 267 -8.75 14.60 14.41
CA VAL A 267 -9.10 15.62 13.41
C VAL A 267 -10.59 15.94 13.54
N ARG A 268 -10.92 17.16 13.93
CA ARG A 268 -12.32 17.63 14.05
C ARG A 268 -12.81 18.17 12.72
N VAL A 269 -13.94 17.65 12.23
CA VAL A 269 -14.50 17.99 10.92
C VAL A 269 -15.97 18.38 11.06
N LEU A 270 -16.32 19.59 10.62
CA LEU A 270 -17.70 20.01 10.46
C LEU A 270 -18.19 19.58 9.07
N LEU A 271 -19.16 18.69 9.05
CA LEU A 271 -19.87 18.26 7.85
C LEU A 271 -21.07 19.17 7.56
N GLN A 272 -21.68 19.02 6.38
CA GLN A 272 -22.82 19.82 5.93
C GLN A 272 -22.51 21.33 5.96
N ALA A 273 -21.28 21.70 5.56
CA ALA A 273 -20.83 23.09 5.57
C ALA A 273 -21.57 24.00 4.55
N ASP A 274 -22.38 23.39 3.68
CA ASP A 274 -23.29 24.07 2.74
C ASP A 274 -24.55 24.63 3.39
N ARG A 275 -24.84 24.24 4.64
CA ARG A 275 -26.01 24.79 5.38
C ARG A 275 -25.71 26.21 5.88
N PRO A 276 -26.69 27.13 5.82
CA PRO A 276 -26.49 28.50 6.31
C PRO A 276 -26.00 28.58 7.75
N GLU A 277 -26.48 27.68 8.62
CA GLU A 277 -26.15 27.62 10.05
C GLU A 277 -24.65 27.25 10.26
N ALA A 278 -24.03 26.62 9.29
CA ALA A 278 -22.62 26.22 9.39
C ALA A 278 -21.67 27.42 9.50
N ALA A 279 -22.05 28.58 8.98
CA ALA A 279 -21.20 29.77 9.01
C ALA A 279 -21.01 30.32 10.45
N THR A 280 -22.00 30.17 11.31
CA THR A 280 -22.06 30.82 12.63
C THR A 280 -22.08 29.84 13.82
N CYS A 281 -22.25 28.53 13.56
CA CYS A 281 -22.32 27.54 14.61
C CYS A 281 -21.01 27.44 15.42
N ILE A 282 -21.14 27.00 16.69
CA ILE A 282 -19.98 26.88 17.59
C ILE A 282 -18.99 25.81 17.09
N GLU A 283 -19.50 24.76 16.50
CA GLU A 283 -18.71 23.66 15.97
C GLU A 283 -17.74 24.13 14.86
N ARG A 284 -18.14 25.16 14.07
CA ARG A 284 -17.29 25.74 13.03
C ARG A 284 -16.00 26.33 13.57
N ARG A 285 -16.04 26.93 14.75
CA ARG A 285 -14.86 27.52 15.41
C ARG A 285 -13.91 26.47 15.99
N GLN A 286 -14.43 25.29 16.27
CA GLN A 286 -13.68 24.17 16.86
C GLN A 286 -13.21 23.16 15.81
N ALA A 287 -13.78 23.22 14.60
CA ALA A 287 -13.41 22.35 13.50
C ALA A 287 -12.08 22.75 12.89
N LEU A 288 -11.21 21.78 12.61
CA LEU A 288 -10.01 21.99 11.81
C LEU A 288 -10.38 22.19 10.33
N VAL A 289 -11.38 21.44 9.85
CA VAL A 289 -11.88 21.50 8.47
C VAL A 289 -13.40 21.53 8.47
N ALA A 290 -13.97 22.26 7.53
CA ALA A 290 -15.41 22.23 7.25
C ALA A 290 -15.63 21.74 5.82
N CYS A 291 -16.50 20.74 5.65
CA CYS A 291 -16.72 20.06 4.39
C CYS A 291 -18.20 20.00 4.02
N SER A 292 -18.51 20.11 2.73
CA SER A 292 -19.76 19.65 2.16
C SER A 292 -19.51 18.55 1.14
N ALA A 293 -19.88 17.33 1.49
CA ALA A 293 -19.81 16.21 0.55
C ALA A 293 -20.78 16.40 -0.64
N ARG A 294 -21.89 17.11 -0.42
CA ARG A 294 -22.89 17.41 -1.45
C ARG A 294 -22.37 18.39 -2.51
N GLN A 295 -21.66 19.42 -2.08
CA GLN A 295 -21.07 20.43 -2.96
C GLN A 295 -19.62 20.12 -3.34
N ALA A 296 -19.06 19.01 -2.81
CA ALA A 296 -17.66 18.62 -2.96
C ALA A 296 -16.66 19.71 -2.51
N THR A 297 -17.03 20.55 -1.52
CA THR A 297 -16.15 21.59 -0.98
C THR A 297 -15.45 21.12 0.30
N GLY A 298 -14.21 21.59 0.56
CA GLY A 298 -13.43 21.26 1.73
C GLY A 298 -12.88 19.81 1.76
N LEU A 299 -13.09 19.02 0.69
CA LEU A 299 -12.61 17.63 0.64
C LEU A 299 -11.10 17.56 0.49
N ASP A 300 -10.49 18.48 -0.27
CA ASP A 300 -9.04 18.56 -0.43
C ASP A 300 -8.37 19.05 0.87
N ASP A 301 -9.01 19.99 1.58
CA ASP A 301 -8.53 20.44 2.90
C ASP A 301 -8.57 19.32 3.92
N LEU A 302 -9.61 18.49 3.89
CA LEU A 302 -9.70 17.29 4.73
C LEU A 302 -8.61 16.28 4.38
N ALA A 303 -8.42 15.98 3.10
CA ALA A 303 -7.37 15.06 2.65
C ALA A 303 -5.99 15.55 3.11
N LEU A 304 -5.70 16.83 2.95
CA LEU A 304 -4.46 17.48 3.41
C LEU A 304 -4.32 17.42 4.93
N ALA A 305 -5.38 17.68 5.69
CA ALA A 305 -5.36 17.63 7.15
C ALA A 305 -5.06 16.22 7.67
N VAL A 306 -5.71 15.20 7.09
CA VAL A 306 -5.46 13.79 7.45
C VAL A 306 -4.03 13.39 7.06
N ARG A 307 -3.55 13.75 5.86
CA ARG A 307 -2.18 13.46 5.46
C ARG A 307 -1.17 14.11 6.41
N ARG A 308 -1.38 15.36 6.83
CA ARG A 308 -0.49 16.05 7.80
C ARG A 308 -0.51 15.40 9.19
N ALA A 309 -1.65 14.87 9.60
CA ALA A 309 -1.76 14.09 10.83
C ALA A 309 -1.00 12.74 10.76
N LEU A 310 -0.87 12.16 9.58
CA LEU A 310 -0.16 10.89 9.35
C LEU A 310 1.34 11.07 9.12
N VAL A 311 1.70 12.06 8.32
CA VAL A 311 3.11 12.37 7.96
C VAL A 311 3.27 13.87 7.77
N SER A 312 4.31 14.44 8.40
CA SER A 312 4.59 15.86 8.35
C SER A 312 5.14 16.33 7.00
N ASP A 313 4.95 17.61 6.69
CA ASP A 313 5.57 18.22 5.52
C ASP A 313 7.11 18.20 5.63
N ASP A 314 7.66 18.32 6.84
CA ASP A 314 9.09 18.29 7.10
C ASP A 314 9.68 16.90 6.78
N ASP A 315 9.03 15.82 7.20
CA ASP A 315 9.47 14.45 6.88
C ASP A 315 9.47 14.18 5.37
N LEU A 316 8.48 14.72 4.64
CA LEU A 316 8.37 14.56 3.19
C LEU A 316 9.39 15.42 2.41
N LYS A 317 9.73 16.60 2.93
CA LYS A 317 10.67 17.54 2.30
C LYS A 317 12.12 17.34 2.72
N ASP A 318 12.38 16.50 3.73
CA ASP A 318 13.73 16.23 4.21
C ASP A 318 14.61 15.71 3.05
N PRO A 319 15.74 16.36 2.74
CA PRO A 319 16.60 16.00 1.61
C PRO A 319 17.39 14.70 1.82
N ARG A 320 17.45 14.18 3.05
CA ARG A 320 18.20 12.96 3.36
C ARG A 320 17.51 11.73 2.76
N ALA A 321 18.31 10.70 2.51
CA ALA A 321 17.81 9.42 2.05
C ALA A 321 16.84 8.78 3.08
N TRP A 322 15.86 8.05 2.61
CA TRP A 322 14.88 7.37 3.46
C TRP A 322 15.36 5.97 3.85
N ALA A 323 15.42 5.67 5.14
CA ALA A 323 15.81 4.35 5.67
C ALA A 323 14.62 3.35 5.61
N PHE A 324 14.08 3.07 4.43
CA PHE A 324 12.88 2.23 4.28
C PHE A 324 13.13 0.74 4.59
N ASP A 325 14.37 0.26 4.55
CA ASP A 325 14.76 -1.12 4.84
C ASP A 325 15.18 -1.35 6.31
N ALA A 326 15.07 -0.36 7.18
CA ALA A 326 15.58 -0.43 8.56
C ALA A 326 15.04 -1.62 9.39
N ASP A 327 13.93 -2.24 8.95
CA ASP A 327 13.34 -3.40 9.61
C ASP A 327 13.77 -4.76 9.01
N GLN A 328 14.51 -4.78 7.89
CA GLN A 328 14.85 -6.02 7.17
C GLN A 328 16.33 -6.39 7.22
N SER A 329 17.18 -5.49 7.65
CA SER A 329 18.60 -5.78 7.83
C SER A 329 18.91 -5.96 9.31
N PRO A 330 19.55 -7.09 9.73
CA PRO A 330 20.25 -7.11 11.00
C PRO A 330 21.33 -6.02 10.90
N ILE A 331 21.30 -5.10 11.84
CA ILE A 331 22.30 -4.04 11.96
C ILE A 331 23.61 -4.74 12.23
N VAL A 332 24.55 -4.64 11.31
CA VAL A 332 25.95 -4.86 11.62
C VAL A 332 26.32 -3.68 12.53
N GLU A 333 26.60 -4.00 13.80
CA GLU A 333 27.14 -3.07 14.78
C GLU A 333 28.49 -2.50 14.33
#